data_88cd865beb9a0bbcbaa181d8d956eda6
#
_entry.id   88cd865beb9a0bbcbaa181d8d956eda6
#
_cell.length_a   1.000
_cell.length_b   1.000
_cell.length_c   1.000
_cell.angle_alpha   90.00
_cell.angle_beta   90.00
_cell.angle_gamma   90.00
#
_symmetry.space_group_name_H-M   'P 1'
#
loop_
_entity.id
_entity.type
_entity.pdbx_description
1 polymer ?
#
loop_
_entity_poly.entity_id
_entity_poly.type
_entity_poly.pdbx_seq_one_letter_code
_entity_poly.pdbx_strand_id
1 'polypeptide(L)'
;MGNKIVWFTGLSGAGKTTIAMAAADRFGCEVLDGDTIRDFFANRDFSREGRERHLLGIAKMAKMISKHTDVLCSFITPYEDVREKILEILPDDAVMVHVSTSLEVCEDRDVKGLYAKARTGEIANFTGISDPFDEPKCAHLTLDSSGSEGSSVDDMVDQLAHLFEKSKAVLLPGRWQPLHVGHEWLIQRELDLGKKVVVGIRAVSYTHLRAHETEADLVCRLLLE
;
A
#
# COMPACT_ATOMS: atom_id res chain seq x y z
N MET A 1 -6.87 -11.86 0.48
CA MET A 1 -6.03 -10.74 0.00
C MET A 1 -4.83 -10.64 0.92
N GLY A 2 -3.64 -10.44 0.37
CA GLY A 2 -2.42 -10.20 1.15
C GLY A 2 -2.43 -8.82 1.80
N ASN A 3 -1.43 -8.55 2.62
CA ASN A 3 -1.21 -7.21 3.14
C ASN A 3 -0.72 -6.29 2.01
N LYS A 4 -1.05 -5.01 2.10
CA LYS A 4 -0.74 -3.99 1.09
C LYS A 4 0.66 -3.42 1.28
N ILE A 5 1.27 -3.03 0.16
CA ILE A 5 2.45 -2.17 0.16
C ILE A 5 2.06 -0.88 -0.58
N VAL A 6 2.20 0.25 0.11
CA VAL A 6 2.03 1.57 -0.48
C VAL A 6 3.39 2.27 -0.49
N TRP A 7 3.87 2.63 -1.68
CA TRP A 7 5.14 3.29 -1.88
C TRP A 7 4.93 4.75 -2.24
N PHE A 8 5.25 5.66 -1.33
CA PHE A 8 5.20 7.09 -1.58
C PHE A 8 6.48 7.56 -2.27
N THR A 9 6.33 8.33 -3.34
CA THR A 9 7.39 9.05 -4.05
C THR A 9 7.09 10.54 -4.09
N GLY A 10 8.12 11.38 -4.25
CA GLY A 10 7.99 12.85 -4.29
C GLY A 10 9.21 13.56 -3.73
N LEU A 11 9.30 14.86 -3.91
CA LEU A 11 10.42 15.69 -3.48
C LEU A 11 10.64 15.67 -1.96
N SER A 12 11.83 16.07 -1.52
CA SER A 12 12.08 16.34 -0.10
C SER A 12 11.12 17.44 0.38
N GLY A 13 10.56 17.33 1.57
CA GLY A 13 9.57 18.32 2.05
C GLY A 13 8.16 18.22 1.45
N ALA A 14 7.90 17.28 0.52
CA ALA A 14 6.57 17.09 -0.08
C ALA A 14 5.50 16.55 0.90
N GLY A 15 5.86 16.12 2.11
CA GLY A 15 4.89 15.62 3.10
C GLY A 15 4.74 14.10 3.16
N LYS A 16 5.52 13.33 2.39
CA LYS A 16 5.43 11.86 2.34
C LYS A 16 5.42 11.17 3.71
N THR A 17 6.40 11.50 4.56
CA THR A 17 6.52 10.90 5.89
C THR A 17 5.33 11.27 6.78
N THR A 18 4.86 12.51 6.71
CA THR A 18 3.70 12.98 7.46
C THR A 18 2.44 12.21 7.09
N ILE A 19 2.19 12.03 5.79
CA ILE A 19 1.04 11.26 5.28
C ILE A 19 1.20 9.78 5.67
N ALA A 20 2.40 9.21 5.50
CA ALA A 20 2.65 7.81 5.83
C ALA A 20 2.44 7.52 7.32
N MET A 21 2.90 8.39 8.22
CA MET A 21 2.71 8.24 9.66
C MET A 21 1.24 8.37 10.05
N ALA A 22 0.51 9.36 9.52
CA ALA A 22 -0.91 9.52 9.79
C ALA A 22 -1.74 8.32 9.26
N ALA A 23 -1.40 7.81 8.07
CA ALA A 23 -2.01 6.60 7.53
C ALA A 23 -1.68 5.36 8.36
N ALA A 24 -0.45 5.24 8.86
CA ALA A 24 -0.05 4.14 9.74
C ALA A 24 -0.83 4.12 11.05
N ASP A 25 -0.99 5.27 11.68
CA ASP A 25 -1.78 5.42 12.91
C ASP A 25 -3.24 5.02 12.68
N ARG A 26 -3.80 5.38 11.52
CA ARG A 26 -5.21 5.10 11.20
C ARG A 26 -5.48 3.64 10.79
N PHE A 27 -4.58 3.03 10.00
CA PHE A 27 -4.78 1.71 9.39
C PHE A 27 -3.98 0.59 10.04
N GLY A 28 -3.08 0.91 10.98
CA GLY A 28 -2.26 -0.07 11.67
C GLY A 28 -1.15 -0.67 10.80
N CYS A 29 -0.48 0.18 10.01
CA CYS A 29 0.58 -0.22 9.08
C CYS A 29 1.97 0.00 9.67
N GLU A 30 2.97 -0.75 9.18
CA GLU A 30 4.38 -0.46 9.44
C GLU A 30 4.93 0.59 8.46
N VAL A 31 5.78 1.51 8.95
CA VAL A 31 6.38 2.57 8.14
C VAL A 31 7.86 2.33 7.92
N LEU A 32 8.28 2.32 6.66
CA LEU A 32 9.69 2.38 6.25
C LEU A 32 9.98 3.80 5.76
N ASP A 33 10.60 4.60 6.62
CA ASP A 33 10.96 5.99 6.31
C ASP A 33 12.41 6.10 5.83
N GLY A 34 12.63 6.91 4.79
CA GLY A 34 13.91 7.02 4.12
C GLY A 34 15.06 7.48 5.00
N ASP A 35 14.84 8.44 5.88
CA ASP A 35 15.90 8.95 6.77
C ASP A 35 16.19 7.93 7.87
N THR A 36 15.17 7.38 8.49
CA THR A 36 15.28 6.37 9.55
C THR A 36 16.05 5.13 9.06
N ILE A 37 15.70 4.64 7.87
CA ILE A 37 16.34 3.45 7.30
C ILE A 37 17.80 3.75 6.90
N ARG A 38 18.09 4.94 6.35
CA ARG A 38 19.45 5.33 6.03
C ARG A 38 20.32 5.45 7.28
N ASP A 39 19.79 6.00 8.35
CA ASP A 39 20.49 6.09 9.62
C ASP A 39 20.76 4.70 10.23
N PHE A 40 19.75 3.83 10.19
CA PHE A 40 19.89 2.45 10.67
C PHE A 40 21.02 1.68 9.95
N PHE A 41 21.12 1.82 8.63
CA PHE A 41 22.17 1.18 7.83
C PHE A 41 23.45 2.01 7.69
N ALA A 42 23.55 3.17 8.32
CA ALA A 42 24.65 4.13 8.15
C ALA A 42 24.97 4.45 6.66
N ASN A 43 23.93 4.42 5.80
CA ASN A 43 24.09 4.61 4.36
C ASN A 43 24.09 6.09 3.99
N ARG A 44 25.23 6.61 3.56
CA ARG A 44 25.45 8.00 3.13
C ARG A 44 25.75 8.11 1.62
N ASP A 45 25.56 7.04 0.87
CA ASP A 45 25.74 7.06 -0.59
C ASP A 45 24.48 7.63 -1.27
N PHE A 46 24.59 8.86 -1.76
CA PHE A 46 23.57 9.58 -2.51
C PHE A 46 23.84 9.65 -4.02
N SER A 47 24.82 8.91 -4.51
CA SER A 47 25.01 8.71 -5.96
C SER A 47 23.77 8.03 -6.55
N ARG A 48 23.59 8.12 -7.88
CA ARG A 48 22.50 7.44 -8.58
C ARG A 48 22.48 5.94 -8.29
N GLU A 49 23.64 5.29 -8.42
CA GLU A 49 23.80 3.85 -8.17
C GLU A 49 23.59 3.50 -6.70
N GLY A 50 24.03 4.36 -5.78
CA GLY A 50 23.82 4.19 -4.35
C GLY A 50 22.36 4.29 -3.96
N ARG A 51 21.63 5.25 -4.56
CA ARG A 51 20.17 5.41 -4.37
C ARG A 51 19.43 4.19 -4.93
N GLU A 52 19.73 3.76 -6.15
CA GLU A 52 19.10 2.60 -6.77
C GLU A 52 19.29 1.34 -5.91
N ARG A 53 20.55 1.02 -5.57
CA ARG A 53 20.86 -0.15 -4.72
C ARG A 53 20.11 -0.13 -3.40
N HIS A 54 20.06 1.04 -2.76
CA HIS A 54 19.35 1.22 -1.49
C HIS A 54 17.85 0.96 -1.66
N LEU A 55 17.22 1.62 -2.62
CA LEU A 55 15.76 1.53 -2.85
C LEU A 55 15.31 0.11 -3.24
N LEU A 56 16.07 -0.57 -4.10
CA LEU A 56 15.78 -1.97 -4.45
C LEU A 56 15.96 -2.92 -3.24
N GLY A 57 16.90 -2.62 -2.35
CA GLY A 57 17.03 -3.32 -1.06
C GLY A 57 15.81 -3.13 -0.17
N ILE A 58 15.30 -1.88 -0.08
CA ILE A 58 14.10 -1.56 0.67
C ILE A 58 12.86 -2.23 0.08
N ALA A 59 12.73 -2.29 -1.25
CA ALA A 59 11.61 -2.98 -1.90
C ALA A 59 11.55 -4.47 -1.51
N LYS A 60 12.71 -5.14 -1.46
CA LYS A 60 12.80 -6.53 -0.98
C LYS A 60 12.43 -6.65 0.49
N MET A 61 12.85 -5.71 1.34
CA MET A 61 12.50 -5.66 2.76
C MET A 61 10.98 -5.45 2.93
N ALA A 62 10.40 -4.48 2.25
CA ALA A 62 8.96 -4.22 2.26
C ALA A 62 8.15 -5.46 1.88
N LYS A 63 8.58 -6.18 0.81
CA LYS A 63 7.99 -7.45 0.39
C LYS A 63 8.07 -8.55 1.48
N MET A 64 9.13 -8.57 2.27
CA MET A 64 9.26 -9.52 3.38
C MET A 64 8.31 -9.18 4.53
N ILE A 65 8.25 -7.90 4.91
CA ILE A 65 7.41 -7.40 6.01
C ILE A 65 5.93 -7.53 5.65
N SER A 66 5.57 -7.30 4.37
CA SER A 66 4.18 -7.39 3.91
C SER A 66 3.56 -8.79 4.03
N LYS A 67 4.33 -9.82 4.33
CA LYS A 67 3.78 -11.14 4.69
C LYS A 67 3.03 -11.13 6.02
N HIS A 68 3.27 -10.13 6.86
CA HIS A 68 2.75 -10.07 8.23
C HIS A 68 1.86 -8.86 8.49
N THR A 69 2.13 -7.73 7.83
CA THR A 69 1.42 -6.46 8.02
C THR A 69 1.41 -5.61 6.76
N ASP A 70 0.50 -4.64 6.69
CA ASP A 70 0.52 -3.62 5.66
C ASP A 70 1.76 -2.72 5.84
N VAL A 71 2.39 -2.28 4.74
CA VAL A 71 3.65 -1.53 4.76
C VAL A 71 3.53 -0.22 3.97
N LEU A 72 3.94 0.88 4.59
CA LEU A 72 4.03 2.19 3.97
C LEU A 72 5.51 2.56 3.79
N CYS A 73 5.94 2.78 2.55
CA CYS A 73 7.31 3.14 2.21
C CYS A 73 7.38 4.61 1.85
N SER A 74 8.12 5.45 2.61
CA SER A 74 8.25 6.89 2.40
C SER A 74 9.65 7.23 1.90
N PHE A 75 9.82 7.34 0.56
CA PHE A 75 11.11 7.62 -0.09
C PHE A 75 10.96 8.65 -1.22
N ILE A 76 12.03 9.38 -1.53
CA ILE A 76 12.04 10.33 -2.67
C ILE A 76 11.85 9.57 -3.98
N THR A 77 12.60 8.51 -4.21
CA THR A 77 12.59 7.65 -5.42
C THR A 77 12.59 8.47 -6.72
N PRO A 78 13.69 9.19 -7.03
CA PRO A 78 13.65 10.26 -8.00
C PRO A 78 13.57 9.80 -9.46
N TYR A 79 14.00 8.59 -9.78
CA TYR A 79 14.18 8.10 -11.16
C TYR A 79 13.06 7.13 -11.56
N GLU A 80 12.50 7.32 -12.78
CA GLU A 80 11.38 6.48 -13.26
C GLU A 80 11.79 5.02 -13.44
N ASP A 81 12.97 4.77 -14.03
CA ASP A 81 13.49 3.41 -14.23
C ASP A 81 13.68 2.64 -12.91
N VAL A 82 13.98 3.36 -11.82
CA VAL A 82 14.10 2.76 -10.47
C VAL A 82 12.72 2.48 -9.88
N ARG A 83 11.73 3.33 -10.13
CA ARG A 83 10.33 3.08 -9.72
C ARG A 83 9.76 1.84 -10.40
N GLU A 84 9.99 1.70 -11.70
CA GLU A 84 9.59 0.50 -12.47
C GLU A 84 10.22 -0.78 -11.88
N LYS A 85 11.54 -0.78 -11.64
CA LYS A 85 12.24 -1.91 -11.00
C LYS A 85 11.72 -2.23 -9.59
N ILE A 86 11.30 -1.22 -8.83
CA ILE A 86 10.69 -1.42 -7.51
C ILE A 86 9.36 -2.16 -7.67
N LEU A 87 8.50 -1.72 -8.60
CA LEU A 87 7.22 -2.37 -8.87
C LEU A 87 7.38 -3.82 -9.36
N GLU A 88 8.42 -4.13 -10.14
CA GLU A 88 8.74 -5.50 -10.53
C GLU A 88 9.12 -6.41 -9.33
N ILE A 89 9.72 -5.83 -8.29
CA ILE A 89 10.08 -6.57 -7.07
C ILE A 89 8.87 -6.80 -6.18
N LEU A 90 8.01 -5.79 -6.07
CA LEU A 90 6.85 -5.79 -5.18
C LEU A 90 5.74 -6.74 -5.70
N PRO A 91 4.77 -7.11 -4.88
CA PRO A 91 3.57 -7.81 -5.34
C PRO A 91 2.77 -6.96 -6.35
N ASP A 92 2.03 -7.63 -7.25
CA ASP A 92 1.25 -6.98 -8.32
C ASP A 92 0.19 -5.99 -7.79
N ASP A 93 -0.23 -6.16 -6.55
CA ASP A 93 -1.20 -5.29 -5.88
C ASP A 93 -0.54 -4.17 -5.03
N ALA A 94 0.78 -3.99 -5.15
CA ALA A 94 1.47 -2.85 -4.55
C ALA A 94 1.08 -1.54 -5.27
N VAL A 95 0.98 -0.47 -4.49
CA VAL A 95 0.51 0.83 -4.98
C VAL A 95 1.62 1.87 -4.89
N MET A 96 1.96 2.49 -6.02
CA MET A 96 2.85 3.65 -6.07
C MET A 96 2.01 4.93 -5.94
N VAL A 97 2.33 5.76 -4.94
CA VAL A 97 1.63 7.02 -4.67
C VAL A 97 2.59 8.19 -4.86
N HIS A 98 2.26 9.10 -5.77
CA HIS A 98 3.00 10.34 -5.95
C HIS A 98 2.45 11.43 -5.03
N VAL A 99 3.26 11.92 -4.10
CA VAL A 99 2.95 13.12 -3.33
C VAL A 99 3.45 14.32 -4.12
N SER A 100 2.54 14.91 -4.89
CA SER A 100 2.81 16.02 -5.81
C SER A 100 2.83 17.34 -5.04
N THR A 101 4.00 17.96 -5.02
CA THR A 101 4.22 19.27 -4.43
C THR A 101 5.26 19.98 -5.29
N SER A 102 4.99 21.21 -5.68
CA SER A 102 5.95 21.96 -6.49
C SER A 102 7.28 22.15 -5.75
N LEU A 103 8.36 22.27 -6.53
CA LEU A 103 9.69 22.52 -5.96
C LEU A 103 9.71 23.79 -5.11
N GLU A 104 9.04 24.84 -5.57
CA GLU A 104 8.93 26.13 -4.86
C GLU A 104 8.32 25.97 -3.48
N VAL A 105 7.21 25.24 -3.37
CA VAL A 105 6.55 24.97 -2.09
C VAL A 105 7.44 24.10 -1.18
N CYS A 106 8.15 23.12 -1.75
CA CYS A 106 9.09 22.32 -0.99
C CYS A 106 10.29 23.13 -0.47
N GLU A 107 10.80 24.07 -1.27
CA GLU A 107 11.87 25.00 -0.88
C GLU A 107 11.39 25.99 0.19
N ASP A 108 10.20 26.56 0.06
CA ASP A 108 9.62 27.46 1.05
C ASP A 108 9.41 26.76 2.41
N ARG A 109 9.01 25.52 2.36
CA ARG A 109 8.87 24.71 3.59
C ARG A 109 10.21 24.41 4.24
N ASP A 110 11.20 24.07 3.45
CA ASP A 110 12.56 23.59 3.81
C ASP A 110 12.77 23.13 5.26
N VAL A 111 11.89 22.26 5.74
CA VAL A 111 11.75 21.82 7.15
C VAL A 111 13.08 21.36 7.75
N LYS A 112 14.00 20.86 6.92
CA LYS A 112 15.29 20.32 7.34
C LYS A 112 16.48 21.22 7.00
N GLY A 113 16.27 22.39 6.38
CA GLY A 113 17.29 23.29 5.89
C GLY A 113 18.17 22.69 4.78
N LEU A 114 17.65 21.67 4.08
CA LEU A 114 18.43 20.95 3.06
C LEU A 114 18.44 21.68 1.72
N TYR A 115 17.35 22.37 1.36
CA TYR A 115 17.29 23.17 0.13
C TYR A 115 18.27 24.34 0.18
N ALA A 116 18.32 25.07 1.29
CA ALA A 116 19.27 26.15 1.49
C ALA A 116 20.70 25.66 1.29
N LYS A 117 21.08 24.52 1.89
CA LYS A 117 22.39 23.90 1.73
C LYS A 117 22.67 23.40 0.32
N ALA A 118 21.66 22.87 -0.37
CA ALA A 118 21.81 22.43 -1.75
C ALA A 118 22.03 23.63 -2.70
N ARG A 119 21.36 24.76 -2.46
CA ARG A 119 21.54 26.00 -3.24
C ARG A 119 22.92 26.63 -3.02
N THR A 120 23.53 26.51 -1.83
CA THR A 120 24.89 26.97 -1.56
C THR A 120 25.96 26.00 -2.07
N GLY A 121 25.57 24.82 -2.58
CA GLY A 121 26.49 23.79 -3.05
C GLY A 121 27.12 22.92 -1.95
N GLU A 122 26.65 23.06 -0.71
CA GLU A 122 27.13 22.23 0.41
C GLU A 122 26.66 20.76 0.29
N ILE A 123 25.53 20.53 -0.40
CA ILE A 123 25.01 19.19 -0.67
C ILE A 123 25.04 18.94 -2.17
N ALA A 124 25.81 17.94 -2.58
CA ALA A 124 25.82 17.47 -3.97
C ALA A 124 24.68 16.47 -4.22
N ASN A 125 24.26 16.35 -5.49
CA ASN A 125 23.25 15.38 -5.95
C ASN A 125 21.93 15.50 -5.18
N PHE A 126 21.49 16.73 -4.90
CA PHE A 126 20.22 16.98 -4.22
C PHE A 126 19.07 16.97 -5.23
N THR A 127 18.13 16.06 -5.05
CA THR A 127 16.98 15.86 -5.95
C THR A 127 16.13 17.13 -6.06
N GLY A 128 15.88 17.57 -7.29
CA GLY A 128 15.15 18.80 -7.61
C GLY A 128 16.01 20.04 -7.74
N ILE A 129 17.31 20.02 -7.34
CA ILE A 129 18.23 21.14 -7.48
C ILE A 129 19.41 20.76 -8.39
N SER A 130 20.27 19.85 -7.96
CA SER A 130 21.48 19.40 -8.72
C SER A 130 21.35 18.00 -9.27
N ASP A 131 20.26 17.29 -8.93
CA ASP A 131 19.93 15.96 -9.40
C ASP A 131 18.44 15.94 -9.84
N PRO A 132 18.08 15.29 -10.95
CA PRO A 132 16.72 15.35 -11.48
C PRO A 132 15.72 14.60 -10.59
N PHE A 133 14.46 14.99 -10.70
CA PHE A 133 13.30 14.23 -10.27
C PHE A 133 12.43 13.98 -11.49
N ASP A 134 12.37 12.73 -11.95
CA ASP A 134 11.52 12.37 -13.08
C ASP A 134 10.05 12.36 -12.62
N GLU A 135 9.17 12.93 -13.42
CA GLU A 135 7.73 12.88 -13.15
C GLU A 135 7.25 11.42 -13.13
N PRO A 136 6.58 10.96 -12.07
CA PRO A 136 6.16 9.55 -11.97
C PRO A 136 5.07 9.21 -12.99
N LYS A 137 5.40 8.34 -13.97
CA LYS A 137 4.45 7.80 -14.95
C LYS A 137 3.75 6.54 -14.46
N CYS A 138 4.40 5.81 -13.57
CA CYS A 138 3.89 4.57 -12.96
C CYS A 138 3.07 4.82 -11.67
N ALA A 139 2.75 6.06 -11.32
CA ALA A 139 1.95 6.36 -10.14
C ALA A 139 0.50 5.89 -10.31
N HIS A 140 0.01 5.11 -9.36
CA HIS A 140 -1.38 4.64 -9.32
C HIS A 140 -2.32 5.69 -8.70
N LEU A 141 -1.78 6.55 -7.85
CA LEU A 141 -2.50 7.64 -7.19
C LEU A 141 -1.56 8.85 -7.06
N THR A 142 -2.10 10.05 -7.26
CA THR A 142 -1.39 11.31 -7.00
C THR A 142 -2.12 12.08 -5.93
N LEU A 143 -1.40 12.45 -4.86
CA LEU A 143 -1.89 13.27 -3.75
C LEU A 143 -1.30 14.67 -3.89
N ASP A 144 -2.14 15.69 -3.99
CA ASP A 144 -1.70 17.08 -4.00
C ASP A 144 -1.49 17.57 -2.56
N SER A 145 -0.26 17.92 -2.21
CA SER A 145 0.06 18.52 -0.90
C SER A 145 0.53 19.97 -1.02
N SER A 146 0.11 20.68 -2.05
CA SER A 146 0.47 22.08 -2.28
C SER A 146 -0.11 23.07 -1.29
N GLY A 147 -1.10 22.67 -0.51
CA GLY A 147 -1.84 23.53 0.44
C GLY A 147 -3.14 24.07 -0.14
N SER A 148 -3.60 23.55 -1.29
CA SER A 148 -4.91 23.82 -1.86
C SER A 148 -6.05 23.19 -1.02
N GLU A 149 -7.31 23.56 -1.35
CA GLU A 149 -8.49 22.94 -0.73
C GLU A 149 -8.49 21.42 -0.97
N GLY A 150 -8.69 20.61 0.05
CA GLY A 150 -8.61 19.13 -0.02
C GLY A 150 -7.20 18.55 0.07
N SER A 151 -6.18 19.36 0.38
CA SER A 151 -4.78 18.91 0.52
C SER A 151 -4.31 18.81 1.98
N SER A 152 -5.24 18.73 2.94
CA SER A 152 -4.89 18.44 4.32
C SER A 152 -4.37 16.99 4.45
N VAL A 153 -3.64 16.72 5.52
CA VAL A 153 -3.14 15.34 5.77
C VAL A 153 -4.31 14.36 5.91
N ASP A 154 -5.38 14.77 6.59
CA ASP A 154 -6.57 13.93 6.78
C ASP A 154 -7.27 13.63 5.44
N ASP A 155 -7.43 14.63 4.55
CA ASP A 155 -8.01 14.43 3.22
C ASP A 155 -7.17 13.45 2.38
N MET A 156 -5.83 13.55 2.46
CA MET A 156 -4.94 12.65 1.75
C MET A 156 -4.99 11.22 2.31
N VAL A 157 -5.12 11.07 3.63
CA VAL A 157 -5.30 9.76 4.29
C VAL A 157 -6.67 9.17 3.94
N ASP A 158 -7.72 10.00 3.83
CA ASP A 158 -9.04 9.53 3.37
C ASP A 158 -8.98 8.99 1.94
N GLN A 159 -8.23 9.64 1.04
CA GLN A 159 -8.01 9.13 -0.32
C GLN A 159 -7.30 7.76 -0.35
N LEU A 160 -6.49 7.45 0.66
CA LEU A 160 -5.82 6.15 0.78
C LEU A 160 -6.71 5.05 1.39
N ALA A 161 -7.84 5.41 2.03
CA ALA A 161 -8.64 4.46 2.82
C ALA A 161 -9.07 3.22 2.02
N HIS A 162 -9.46 3.42 0.75
CA HIS A 162 -9.90 2.32 -0.12
C HIS A 162 -8.82 1.24 -0.36
N LEU A 163 -7.51 1.60 -0.22
CA LEU A 163 -6.40 0.65 -0.38
C LEU A 163 -6.32 -0.34 0.79
N PHE A 164 -6.80 0.05 1.98
CA PHE A 164 -6.73 -0.72 3.22
C PHE A 164 -8.07 -1.34 3.61
N GLU A 165 -9.12 -1.06 2.85
CA GLU A 165 -10.39 -1.76 3.03
C GLU A 165 -10.19 -3.24 2.69
N LYS A 166 -9.95 -4.04 3.72
CA LYS A 166 -10.01 -5.49 3.61
C LYS A 166 -11.45 -5.81 3.24
N SER A 167 -11.68 -6.31 2.03
CA SER A 167 -13.00 -6.75 1.63
C SER A 167 -13.50 -7.71 2.70
N LYS A 168 -14.50 -7.28 3.48
CA LYS A 168 -15.08 -8.10 4.55
C LYS A 168 -15.72 -9.31 3.87
N ALA A 169 -15.02 -10.45 3.92
CA ALA A 169 -15.58 -11.69 3.42
C ALA A 169 -16.57 -12.22 4.46
N VAL A 170 -17.78 -12.48 4.04
CA VAL A 170 -18.80 -13.14 4.87
C VAL A 170 -18.83 -14.61 4.49
N LEU A 171 -18.56 -15.47 5.46
CA LEU A 171 -18.75 -16.91 5.31
C LEU A 171 -20.20 -17.23 5.64
N LEU A 172 -20.94 -17.74 4.67
CA LEU A 172 -22.29 -18.24 4.83
C LEU A 172 -22.27 -19.78 4.87
N PRO A 173 -22.09 -20.40 6.04
CA PRO A 173 -22.14 -21.86 6.15
C PRO A 173 -23.59 -22.32 6.16
N GLY A 174 -23.92 -23.39 5.41
CA GLY A 174 -25.28 -23.89 5.42
C GLY A 174 -25.48 -25.14 4.55
N ARG A 175 -26.69 -25.69 4.67
CA ARG A 175 -27.23 -26.69 3.73
C ARG A 175 -27.91 -25.97 2.58
N TRP A 176 -27.09 -25.71 1.52
CA TRP A 176 -27.52 -24.93 0.36
C TRP A 176 -28.17 -25.76 -0.75
N GLN A 177 -28.59 -26.97 -0.42
CA GLN A 177 -29.29 -27.85 -1.37
C GLN A 177 -30.68 -28.21 -0.87
N PRO A 178 -31.73 -27.94 -1.67
CA PRO A 178 -31.69 -27.13 -2.89
C PRO A 178 -31.49 -25.64 -2.60
N LEU A 179 -30.81 -24.95 -3.52
CA LEU A 179 -30.73 -23.50 -3.48
C LEU A 179 -32.14 -22.92 -3.70
N HIS A 180 -32.55 -21.98 -2.88
CA HIS A 180 -33.85 -21.33 -3.00
C HIS A 180 -33.75 -19.81 -2.83
N VAL A 181 -34.82 -19.09 -3.18
CA VAL A 181 -34.87 -17.62 -3.21
C VAL A 181 -34.35 -16.96 -1.93
N GLY A 182 -34.56 -17.58 -0.77
CA GLY A 182 -34.05 -17.06 0.50
C GLY A 182 -32.50 -17.10 0.60
N HIS A 183 -31.85 -18.08 -0.02
CA HIS A 183 -30.38 -18.17 -0.10
C HIS A 183 -29.86 -17.13 -1.08
N GLU A 184 -30.50 -16.98 -2.24
CA GLU A 184 -30.12 -15.96 -3.22
C GLU A 184 -30.25 -14.56 -2.63
N TRP A 185 -31.31 -14.27 -1.92
CA TRP A 185 -31.51 -12.99 -1.24
C TRP A 185 -30.39 -12.71 -0.22
N LEU A 186 -30.00 -13.71 0.57
CA LEU A 186 -28.97 -13.55 1.58
C LEU A 186 -27.61 -13.25 0.95
N ILE A 187 -27.24 -13.97 -0.12
CA ILE A 187 -26.02 -13.77 -0.87
C ILE A 187 -26.03 -12.37 -1.50
N GLN A 188 -27.11 -12.01 -2.18
CA GLN A 188 -27.23 -10.72 -2.86
C GLN A 188 -27.15 -9.56 -1.88
N ARG A 189 -27.79 -9.65 -0.73
CA ARG A 189 -27.71 -8.64 0.33
C ARG A 189 -26.27 -8.35 0.77
N GLU A 190 -25.47 -9.39 0.95
CA GLU A 190 -24.06 -9.21 1.37
C GLU A 190 -23.17 -8.68 0.22
N LEU A 191 -23.48 -9.07 -1.03
CA LEU A 191 -22.83 -8.51 -2.22
C LEU A 191 -23.18 -7.03 -2.42
N ASP A 192 -24.44 -6.63 -2.21
CA ASP A 192 -24.89 -5.24 -2.31
C ASP A 192 -24.23 -4.34 -1.23
N LEU A 193 -23.78 -4.94 -0.13
CA LEU A 193 -22.96 -4.27 0.89
C LEU A 193 -21.47 -4.21 0.52
N GLY A 194 -21.10 -4.57 -0.71
CA GLY A 194 -19.72 -4.58 -1.19
C GLY A 194 -18.82 -5.64 -0.55
N LYS A 195 -19.44 -6.68 0.07
CA LYS A 195 -18.68 -7.75 0.73
C LYS A 195 -18.37 -8.89 -0.22
N LYS A 196 -17.24 -9.54 -0.02
CA LYS A 196 -16.93 -10.81 -0.67
C LYS A 196 -17.70 -11.94 0.04
N VAL A 197 -18.52 -12.70 -0.69
CA VAL A 197 -19.33 -13.78 -0.10
C VAL A 197 -18.68 -15.12 -0.40
N VAL A 198 -18.44 -15.89 0.66
CA VAL A 198 -17.96 -17.28 0.57
C VAL A 198 -19.09 -18.19 1.07
N VAL A 199 -19.60 -19.05 0.20
CA VAL A 199 -20.67 -20.00 0.54
C VAL A 199 -20.02 -21.35 0.89
N GLY A 200 -20.19 -21.77 2.13
CA GLY A 200 -19.79 -23.10 2.58
C GLY A 200 -20.93 -24.10 2.37
N ILE A 201 -20.75 -25.06 1.47
CA ILE A 201 -21.75 -26.10 1.21
C ILE A 201 -21.34 -27.37 1.98
N ARG A 202 -22.25 -27.82 2.85
CA ARG A 202 -22.12 -29.12 3.48
C ARG A 202 -22.70 -30.19 2.56
N ALA A 203 -21.87 -31.03 1.97
CA ALA A 203 -22.33 -32.21 1.28
C ALA A 203 -22.83 -33.26 2.29
N VAL A 204 -24.10 -33.59 2.22
CA VAL A 204 -24.65 -34.70 3.00
C VAL A 204 -24.86 -35.86 2.01
N SER A 205 -24.01 -36.88 2.07
CA SER A 205 -24.34 -38.13 1.40
C SER A 205 -25.40 -38.87 2.24
N TYR A 206 -26.57 -39.02 1.67
CA TYR A 206 -27.62 -39.91 2.23
C TYR A 206 -27.22 -41.37 1.98
N THR A 207 -26.31 -41.89 2.77
CA THR A 207 -26.23 -43.33 3.02
C THR A 207 -26.88 -43.59 4.35
N HIS A 208 -27.70 -44.63 4.46
CA HIS A 208 -28.26 -45.10 5.71
C HIS A 208 -27.14 -45.42 6.70
N LEU A 209 -26.74 -44.41 7.50
CA LEU A 209 -25.70 -44.60 8.51
C LEU A 209 -26.32 -44.96 9.83
N ARG A 210 -25.88 -46.07 10.34
CA ARG A 210 -26.02 -46.46 11.76
C ARG A 210 -25.34 -45.41 12.62
N ALA A 211 -25.98 -45.00 13.69
CA ALA A 211 -25.46 -44.06 14.67
C ALA A 211 -24.04 -44.50 15.09
N HIS A 212 -23.03 -43.71 14.76
CA HIS A 212 -21.67 -43.68 15.36
C HIS A 212 -20.52 -43.42 14.35
N GLU A 213 -20.73 -42.65 13.26
CA GLU A 213 -19.58 -42.18 12.49
C GLU A 213 -19.64 -40.69 12.30
N THR A 214 -18.62 -40.00 12.83
CA THR A 214 -18.35 -38.59 12.56
C THR A 214 -17.66 -38.49 11.20
N GLU A 215 -18.42 -38.09 10.16
CA GLU A 215 -17.84 -37.79 8.85
C GLU A 215 -17.16 -36.41 8.85
N ALA A 216 -15.96 -36.37 8.27
CA ALA A 216 -15.25 -35.14 7.97
C ALA A 216 -16.04 -34.30 6.97
N ASP A 217 -16.43 -33.11 7.35
CA ASP A 217 -17.20 -32.18 6.51
C ASP A 217 -16.33 -31.67 5.34
N LEU A 218 -16.71 -32.03 4.13
CA LEU A 218 -16.10 -31.48 2.92
C LEU A 218 -16.60 -30.05 2.70
N VAL A 219 -15.71 -29.09 2.90
CA VAL A 219 -15.98 -27.69 2.58
C VAL A 219 -15.60 -27.43 1.13
N CYS A 220 -16.58 -27.35 0.23
CA CYS A 220 -16.38 -26.81 -1.11
C CYS A 220 -16.40 -25.30 -1.09
N ARG A 221 -15.31 -24.66 -1.52
CA ARG A 221 -15.25 -23.21 -1.77
C ARG A 221 -15.72 -22.95 -3.19
N LEU A 222 -16.89 -22.37 -3.35
CA LEU A 222 -17.29 -21.69 -4.58
C LEU A 222 -16.95 -20.21 -4.41
N LEU A 223 -15.97 -19.73 -5.16
CA LEU A 223 -15.73 -18.30 -5.34
C LEU A 223 -16.70 -17.85 -6.43
N LEU A 224 -17.69 -17.04 -6.06
CA LEU A 224 -18.48 -16.27 -7.01
C LEU A 224 -17.71 -14.98 -7.26
N GLU A 225 -17.16 -14.84 -8.49
CA GLU A 225 -16.58 -13.59 -8.99
C GLU A 225 -17.68 -12.60 -9.35
#